data_da65c60ef6ab95b30e1cc9e596cd0eb4
#
_entry.id   da65c60ef6ab95b30e1cc9e596cd0eb4
#
_cell.length_a   1.000
_cell.length_b   1.000
_cell.length_c   1.000
_cell.angle_alpha   90.00
_cell.angle_beta   90.00
_cell.angle_gamma   90.00
#
_symmetry.space_group_name_H-M   'P 1'
#
loop_
_entity.id
_entity.type
_entity.pdbx_description
1 polymer ?
#
loop_
_entity_poly.entity_id
_entity_poly.type
_entity_poly.pdbx_seq_one_letter_code
_entity_poly.pdbx_strand_id
1 'polypeptide(L)'
;LLWRVMAEAAPRFATHYDMAVAYLEGGSTYYVADYVSADVKVGFVHIDYEKAGYTRQLDGGCYDLFDRICPVSDEVKEHFLAVYPRYEAKTKVFHNMIDTDKIREGAEKSGGFEDDFAGVRLLTVGRLTAQKAYEIAVDAMKLLKERGRNVRWYILGEGEERKALEKKIKEYGLEQDF
;
A
#
# COMPACT_ATOMS: atom_id res chain seq x y z
N LEU A 1 16.74 8.11 14.91
CA LEU A 1 16.45 9.22 15.82
C LEU A 1 14.96 9.35 16.08
N LEU A 2 14.13 9.37 15.03
CA LEU A 2 12.67 9.54 15.15
C LEU A 2 12.02 8.46 16.02
N TRP A 3 12.36 7.19 15.80
CA TRP A 3 11.83 6.09 16.61
C TRP A 3 12.11 6.28 18.11
N ARG A 4 13.32 6.68 18.50
CA ARG A 4 13.67 6.89 19.91
C ARG A 4 12.77 7.93 20.58
N VAL A 5 12.44 9.01 19.87
CA VAL A 5 11.54 10.05 20.38
C VAL A 5 10.11 9.52 20.49
N MET A 6 9.63 8.82 19.47
CA MET A 6 8.29 8.22 19.48
C MET A 6 8.16 7.13 20.56
N ALA A 7 9.22 6.39 20.78
CA ALA A 7 9.29 5.31 21.76
C ALA A 7 9.14 5.77 23.22
N GLU A 8 9.55 7.00 23.52
CA GLU A 8 9.38 7.58 24.87
C GLU A 8 7.90 7.78 25.23
N ALA A 9 7.06 8.08 24.25
CA ALA A 9 5.63 8.28 24.40
C ALA A 9 4.79 7.01 24.14
N ALA A 10 5.42 5.94 23.66
CA ALA A 10 4.72 4.71 23.33
C ALA A 10 4.28 3.95 24.61
N PRO A 11 3.03 3.46 24.66
CA PRO A 11 2.57 2.66 25.79
C PRO A 11 3.38 1.37 25.91
N ARG A 12 3.56 0.90 27.13
CA ARG A 12 4.26 -0.37 27.41
C ARG A 12 3.29 -1.36 28.00
N PHE A 13 3.26 -2.55 27.43
CA PHE A 13 2.46 -3.65 27.96
C PHE A 13 3.33 -4.53 28.85
N ALA A 14 2.86 -4.79 30.08
CA ALA A 14 3.51 -5.72 31.01
C ALA A 14 3.18 -7.19 30.69
N THR A 15 2.21 -7.43 29.81
CA THR A 15 1.75 -8.76 29.44
C THR A 15 2.79 -9.46 28.56
N HIS A 16 3.04 -10.73 28.87
CA HIS A 16 3.77 -11.63 27.98
C HIS A 16 2.77 -12.35 27.05
N TYR A 17 3.14 -12.53 25.80
CA TYR A 17 2.30 -13.12 24.75
C TYR A 17 2.95 -14.39 24.19
N ASP A 18 2.16 -15.36 23.77
CA ASP A 18 2.67 -16.53 23.06
C ASP A 18 3.23 -16.12 21.69
N MET A 19 2.63 -15.12 21.04
CA MET A 19 3.07 -14.58 19.77
C MET A 19 2.82 -13.08 19.65
N ALA A 20 3.78 -12.35 19.12
CA ALA A 20 3.64 -10.96 18.71
C ALA A 20 3.90 -10.79 17.22
N VAL A 21 3.03 -10.06 16.53
CA VAL A 21 3.12 -9.83 15.09
C VAL A 21 3.26 -8.34 14.80
N ALA A 22 4.37 -7.96 14.17
CA ALA A 22 4.52 -6.66 13.54
C ALA A 22 4.00 -6.77 12.10
N TYR A 23 2.78 -6.29 11.86
CA TYR A 23 2.12 -6.46 10.55
C TYR A 23 2.57 -5.45 9.49
N LEU A 24 3.37 -4.46 9.86
CA LEU A 24 3.99 -3.48 8.97
C LEU A 24 5.45 -3.27 9.38
N GLU A 25 6.28 -2.96 8.41
CA GLU A 25 7.66 -2.51 8.64
C GLU A 25 7.72 -1.15 9.34
N GLY A 26 8.89 -0.78 9.82
CA GLY A 26 9.14 0.50 10.49
C GLY A 26 8.65 0.55 11.93
N GLY A 27 7.82 1.52 12.27
CA GLY A 27 7.39 1.77 13.66
C GLY A 27 6.78 0.57 14.37
N SER A 28 5.95 -0.22 13.68
CA SER A 28 5.35 -1.45 14.22
C SER A 28 6.43 -2.50 14.54
N THR A 29 7.38 -2.67 13.62
CA THR A 29 8.49 -3.60 13.78
C THR A 29 9.38 -3.20 14.95
N TYR A 30 9.73 -1.92 15.05
CA TYR A 30 10.56 -1.41 16.15
C TYR A 30 9.84 -1.55 17.48
N TYR A 31 8.53 -1.27 17.51
CA TYR A 31 7.73 -1.39 18.72
C TYR A 31 7.67 -2.84 19.23
N VAL A 32 7.38 -3.79 18.34
CA VAL A 32 7.35 -5.22 18.70
C VAL A 32 8.75 -5.71 19.13
N ALA A 33 9.80 -5.26 18.44
CA ALA A 33 11.17 -5.60 18.81
C ALA A 33 11.50 -5.15 20.24
N ASP A 34 11.27 -3.85 20.52
CA ASP A 34 11.80 -3.20 21.72
C ASP A 34 10.89 -3.34 22.94
N TYR A 35 9.55 -3.41 22.76
CA TYR A 35 8.59 -3.23 23.86
C TYR A 35 7.58 -4.35 24.04
N VAL A 36 7.52 -5.34 23.15
CA VAL A 36 6.61 -6.46 23.33
C VAL A 36 7.35 -7.69 23.79
N SER A 37 6.93 -8.26 24.91
CA SER A 37 7.41 -9.53 25.42
C SER A 37 6.58 -10.66 24.80
N ALA A 38 7.22 -11.58 24.07
CA ALA A 38 6.54 -12.72 23.45
C ALA A 38 7.50 -13.89 23.24
N ASP A 39 6.95 -15.12 23.22
CA ASP A 39 7.72 -16.34 22.93
C ASP A 39 8.14 -16.38 21.46
N VAL A 40 7.28 -15.91 20.56
CA VAL A 40 7.55 -15.84 19.13
C VAL A 40 7.24 -14.44 18.60
N LYS A 41 8.17 -13.88 17.83
CA LYS A 41 7.98 -12.60 17.15
C LYS A 41 8.02 -12.79 15.63
N VAL A 42 6.99 -12.28 14.94
CA VAL A 42 6.85 -12.35 13.47
C VAL A 42 6.75 -10.92 12.91
N GLY A 43 7.58 -10.60 11.93
CA GLY A 43 7.56 -9.30 11.24
C GLY A 43 7.16 -9.44 9.79
N PHE A 44 6.18 -8.65 9.34
CA PHE A 44 5.80 -8.58 7.93
C PHE A 44 6.53 -7.44 7.22
N VAL A 45 6.78 -7.61 5.92
CA VAL A 45 7.36 -6.61 5.03
C VAL A 45 6.49 -6.52 3.78
N HIS A 46 5.91 -5.32 3.54
CA HIS A 46 4.90 -5.10 2.49
C HIS A 46 5.40 -4.27 1.31
N ILE A 47 6.60 -3.69 1.39
CA ILE A 47 7.10 -2.71 0.43
C ILE A 47 8.47 -3.10 -0.11
N ASP A 48 8.86 -2.48 -1.22
CA ASP A 48 10.25 -2.46 -1.67
C ASP A 48 11.09 -1.73 -0.62
N TYR A 49 11.83 -2.51 0.14
CA TYR A 49 12.47 -2.07 1.37
C TYR A 49 13.50 -0.96 1.13
N GLU A 50 14.26 -1.09 0.07
CA GLU A 50 15.32 -0.13 -0.28
C GLU A 50 14.73 1.16 -0.87
N LYS A 51 13.80 1.06 -1.82
CA LYS A 51 13.14 2.23 -2.43
C LYS A 51 12.30 3.02 -1.43
N ALA A 52 11.78 2.38 -0.40
CA ALA A 52 11.04 3.05 0.67
C ALA A 52 11.96 3.79 1.66
N GLY A 53 13.27 3.71 1.49
CA GLY A 53 14.25 4.43 2.31
C GLY A 53 14.60 3.74 3.63
N TYR A 54 14.23 2.48 3.81
CA TYR A 54 14.68 1.70 4.97
C TYR A 54 16.14 1.28 4.80
N THR A 55 16.89 1.34 5.88
CA THR A 55 18.32 1.05 5.89
C THR A 55 18.70 0.29 7.15
N ARG A 56 19.82 -0.44 7.08
CA ARG A 56 20.38 -1.14 8.26
C ARG A 56 20.62 -0.20 9.45
N GLN A 57 21.00 1.05 9.18
CA GLN A 57 21.24 2.03 10.23
C GLN A 57 19.94 2.50 10.87
N LEU A 58 18.87 2.67 10.10
CA LEU A 58 17.56 3.06 10.57
C LEU A 58 16.95 1.97 11.45
N ASP A 59 17.04 0.73 11.00
CA ASP A 59 16.44 -0.43 11.68
C ASP A 59 17.20 -0.86 12.94
N GLY A 60 18.48 -0.46 13.08
CA GLY A 60 19.27 -0.69 14.28
C GLY A 60 19.38 -2.15 14.73
N GLY A 61 19.17 -3.11 13.79
CA GLY A 61 19.22 -4.53 14.09
C GLY A 61 17.92 -5.12 14.69
N CYS A 62 16.80 -4.40 14.64
CA CYS A 62 15.52 -4.84 15.22
C CYS A 62 15.09 -6.25 14.74
N TYR A 63 15.40 -6.59 13.48
CA TYR A 63 15.06 -7.90 12.93
C TYR A 63 15.83 -9.08 13.54
N ASP A 64 16.90 -8.84 14.30
CA ASP A 64 17.56 -9.90 15.08
C ASP A 64 16.61 -10.52 16.11
N LEU A 65 15.66 -9.72 16.62
CA LEU A 65 14.70 -10.09 17.66
C LEU A 65 13.44 -10.79 17.13
N PHE A 66 13.36 -11.03 15.82
CA PHE A 66 12.24 -11.74 15.20
C PHE A 66 12.62 -13.18 14.85
N ASP A 67 11.71 -14.11 15.11
CA ASP A 67 11.87 -15.55 14.77
C ASP A 67 11.53 -15.80 13.31
N ARG A 68 10.62 -15.01 12.75
CA ARG A 68 10.21 -15.08 11.34
C ARG A 68 10.06 -13.70 10.75
N ILE A 69 10.43 -13.59 9.47
CA ILE A 69 10.22 -12.39 8.65
C ILE A 69 9.40 -12.82 7.45
N CYS A 70 8.28 -12.17 7.22
CA CYS A 70 7.26 -12.54 6.24
C CYS A 70 7.09 -11.44 5.18
N PRO A 71 7.92 -11.41 4.12
CA PRO A 71 7.63 -10.60 2.95
C PRO A 71 6.35 -11.08 2.27
N VAL A 72 5.56 -10.13 1.72
CA VAL A 72 4.26 -10.45 1.11
C VAL A 72 4.32 -10.95 -0.33
N SER A 73 5.51 -10.92 -0.94
CA SER A 73 5.77 -11.48 -2.28
C SER A 73 7.24 -11.89 -2.41
N ASP A 74 7.55 -12.65 -3.46
CA ASP A 74 8.92 -13.03 -3.77
C ASP A 74 9.79 -11.81 -4.11
N GLU A 75 9.25 -10.83 -4.83
CA GLU A 75 9.93 -9.57 -5.14
C GLU A 75 10.30 -8.80 -3.85
N VAL A 76 9.35 -8.66 -2.92
CA VAL A 76 9.61 -8.02 -1.62
C VAL A 76 10.66 -8.79 -0.83
N LYS A 77 10.66 -10.14 -0.90
CA LYS A 77 11.68 -10.97 -0.28
C LYS A 77 13.06 -10.71 -0.87
N GLU A 78 13.18 -10.64 -2.18
CA GLU A 78 14.44 -10.37 -2.87
C GLU A 78 15.01 -9.00 -2.45
N HIS A 79 14.20 -7.94 -2.47
CA HIS A 79 14.62 -6.61 -2.06
C HIS A 79 14.99 -6.53 -0.57
N PHE A 80 14.23 -7.21 0.29
CA PHE A 80 14.57 -7.27 1.70
C PHE A 80 15.90 -8.01 1.94
N LEU A 81 16.11 -9.16 1.28
CA LEU A 81 17.33 -9.94 1.41
C LEU A 81 18.55 -9.28 0.75
N ALA A 82 18.36 -8.43 -0.26
CA ALA A 82 19.44 -7.59 -0.80
C ALA A 82 20.03 -6.68 0.29
N VAL A 83 19.18 -6.14 1.16
CA VAL A 83 19.62 -5.36 2.34
C VAL A 83 20.11 -6.27 3.47
N TYR A 84 19.43 -7.40 3.71
CA TYR A 84 19.63 -8.27 4.87
C TYR A 84 19.85 -9.75 4.51
N PRO A 85 20.89 -10.12 3.78
CA PRO A 85 21.12 -11.52 3.36
C PRO A 85 21.23 -12.48 4.56
N ARG A 86 21.69 -12.00 5.72
CA ARG A 86 21.84 -12.82 6.93
C ARG A 86 20.54 -13.39 7.49
N TYR A 87 19.40 -12.85 7.11
CA TYR A 87 18.08 -13.30 7.60
C TYR A 87 17.39 -14.32 6.68
N GLU A 88 18.05 -14.78 5.61
CA GLU A 88 17.44 -15.70 4.64
C GLU A 88 16.78 -16.92 5.31
N ALA A 89 17.46 -17.56 6.26
CA ALA A 89 16.97 -18.76 6.95
C ALA A 89 15.63 -18.55 7.69
N LYS A 90 15.34 -17.32 8.14
CA LYS A 90 14.11 -16.98 8.84
C LYS A 90 13.11 -16.16 8.00
N THR A 91 13.44 -15.91 6.73
CA THR A 91 12.59 -15.14 5.82
C THR A 91 11.80 -16.08 4.90
N LYS A 92 10.47 -16.04 5.02
CA LYS A 92 9.57 -16.86 4.21
C LYS A 92 8.42 -16.03 3.70
N VAL A 93 8.14 -16.10 2.39
CA VAL A 93 7.01 -15.38 1.78
C VAL A 93 5.70 -15.84 2.41
N PHE A 94 4.88 -14.86 2.76
CA PHE A 94 3.52 -15.03 3.22
C PHE A 94 2.62 -14.06 2.47
N HIS A 95 1.94 -14.55 1.44
CA HIS A 95 1.08 -13.72 0.60
C HIS A 95 -0.10 -13.13 1.38
N ASN A 96 -0.46 -11.89 1.03
CA ASN A 96 -1.67 -11.28 1.55
C ASN A 96 -2.89 -12.12 1.18
N MET A 97 -3.72 -12.44 2.16
CA MET A 97 -4.97 -13.17 1.94
C MET A 97 -6.08 -12.20 1.54
N ILE A 98 -6.84 -12.60 0.54
CA ILE A 98 -8.00 -11.86 0.04
C ILE A 98 -9.20 -12.80 0.14
N ASP A 99 -10.29 -12.30 0.73
CA ASP A 99 -11.57 -13.00 0.76
C ASP A 99 -12.24 -12.86 -0.61
N THR A 100 -11.94 -13.80 -1.49
CA THR A 100 -12.45 -13.82 -2.87
C THR A 100 -13.94 -14.05 -2.94
N ASP A 101 -14.52 -14.78 -1.98
CA ASP A 101 -15.95 -15.06 -1.95
C ASP A 101 -16.73 -13.82 -1.59
N LYS A 102 -16.27 -13.07 -0.58
CA LYS A 102 -16.86 -11.77 -0.22
C LYS A 102 -16.78 -10.75 -1.36
N ILE A 103 -15.69 -10.74 -2.13
CA ILE A 103 -15.56 -9.87 -3.30
C ILE A 103 -16.56 -10.29 -4.38
N ARG A 104 -16.71 -11.60 -4.65
CA ARG A 104 -17.66 -12.14 -5.63
C ARG A 104 -19.10 -11.83 -5.22
N GLU A 105 -19.47 -12.10 -3.98
CA GLU A 105 -20.78 -11.74 -3.43
C GLU A 105 -21.07 -10.23 -3.50
N GLY A 106 -20.04 -9.42 -3.28
CA GLY A 106 -20.13 -7.97 -3.44
C GLY A 106 -20.40 -7.54 -4.89
N ALA A 107 -19.74 -8.20 -5.85
CA ALA A 107 -19.90 -7.93 -7.27
C ALA A 107 -21.25 -8.37 -7.85
N GLU A 108 -21.93 -9.32 -7.22
CA GLU A 108 -23.28 -9.77 -7.61
C GLU A 108 -24.41 -8.86 -7.10
N LYS A 109 -24.11 -7.95 -6.17
CA LYS A 109 -25.11 -7.00 -5.67
C LYS A 109 -25.46 -5.98 -6.75
N SER A 110 -26.72 -5.51 -6.72
CA SER A 110 -27.17 -4.41 -7.59
C SER A 110 -26.34 -3.16 -7.33
N GLY A 111 -25.92 -2.50 -8.37
CA GLY A 111 -25.10 -1.30 -8.35
C GLY A 111 -24.33 -1.16 -9.64
N GLY A 112 -23.45 -0.18 -9.71
CA GLY A 112 -22.63 0.08 -10.88
C GLY A 112 -22.79 1.51 -11.38
N PHE A 113 -22.71 1.68 -12.68
CA PHE A 113 -22.88 3.01 -13.28
C PHE A 113 -24.36 3.36 -13.37
N GLU A 114 -24.74 4.54 -12.86
CA GLU A 114 -26.13 5.03 -12.83
C GLU A 114 -26.45 6.00 -13.98
N ASP A 115 -25.59 6.02 -15.01
CA ASP A 115 -25.73 6.89 -16.18
C ASP A 115 -26.07 6.13 -17.46
N ASP A 116 -26.61 6.86 -18.45
CA ASP A 116 -26.98 6.35 -19.78
C ASP A 116 -25.83 6.39 -20.80
N PHE A 117 -24.58 6.49 -20.33
CA PHE A 117 -23.43 6.60 -21.23
C PHE A 117 -23.27 5.34 -22.09
N ALA A 118 -23.35 5.49 -23.41
CA ALA A 118 -23.32 4.39 -24.38
C ALA A 118 -21.91 4.04 -24.90
N GLY A 119 -20.85 4.72 -24.43
CA GLY A 119 -19.46 4.48 -24.84
C GLY A 119 -18.72 3.47 -23.99
N VAL A 120 -17.41 3.46 -24.15
CA VAL A 120 -16.51 2.64 -23.32
C VAL A 120 -16.34 3.29 -21.95
N ARG A 121 -16.63 2.55 -20.89
CA ARG A 121 -16.39 2.98 -19.51
C ARG A 121 -15.05 2.43 -19.01
N LEU A 122 -14.17 3.32 -18.57
CA LEU A 122 -12.96 2.95 -17.84
C LEU A 122 -13.22 3.18 -16.34
N LEU A 123 -12.80 2.25 -15.51
CA LEU A 123 -12.92 2.37 -14.05
C LEU A 123 -11.54 2.25 -13.42
N THR A 124 -11.19 3.19 -12.54
CA THR A 124 -10.01 3.10 -11.69
C THR A 124 -10.41 3.30 -10.25
N VAL A 125 -9.88 2.47 -9.37
CA VAL A 125 -10.09 2.56 -7.91
C VAL A 125 -8.74 2.76 -7.23
N GLY A 126 -8.61 3.84 -6.45
CA GLY A 126 -7.35 4.08 -5.73
C GLY A 126 -7.24 5.48 -5.15
N ARG A 127 -6.24 5.65 -4.25
CA ARG A 127 -5.96 6.96 -3.65
C ARG A 127 -5.52 7.97 -4.71
N LEU A 128 -6.01 9.20 -4.63
CA LEU A 128 -5.61 10.29 -5.51
C LEU A 128 -4.31 10.92 -4.99
N THR A 129 -3.22 10.24 -5.25
CA THR A 129 -1.86 10.62 -4.81
C THR A 129 -0.91 10.66 -6.00
N ALA A 130 0.17 11.42 -5.90
CA ALA A 130 1.20 11.50 -6.93
C ALA A 130 1.75 10.11 -7.33
N GLN A 131 1.85 9.18 -6.39
CA GLN A 131 2.26 7.80 -6.65
C GLN A 131 1.37 7.08 -7.67
N LYS A 132 0.08 7.43 -7.74
CA LYS A 132 -0.89 6.79 -8.66
C LYS A 132 -0.94 7.47 -10.02
N ALA A 133 -0.28 8.63 -10.16
CA ALA A 133 -0.08 9.34 -11.43
C ALA A 133 -1.37 9.55 -12.26
N TYR A 134 -2.47 9.88 -11.61
CA TYR A 134 -3.75 10.14 -12.29
C TYR A 134 -3.70 11.31 -13.28
N GLU A 135 -2.74 12.20 -13.14
CA GLU A 135 -2.48 13.26 -14.11
C GLU A 135 -2.20 12.71 -15.52
N ILE A 136 -1.52 11.56 -15.60
CA ILE A 136 -1.27 10.87 -16.87
C ILE A 136 -2.58 10.32 -17.45
N ALA A 137 -3.51 9.87 -16.60
CA ALA A 137 -4.84 9.44 -17.03
C ALA A 137 -5.62 10.59 -17.67
N VAL A 138 -5.53 11.81 -17.08
CA VAL A 138 -6.17 13.01 -17.63
C VAL A 138 -5.56 13.38 -19.00
N ASP A 139 -4.22 13.31 -19.14
CA ASP A 139 -3.56 13.55 -20.42
C ASP A 139 -3.94 12.51 -21.47
N ALA A 140 -4.02 11.23 -21.08
CA ALA A 140 -4.47 10.16 -21.96
C ALA A 140 -5.91 10.35 -22.41
N MET A 141 -6.80 10.80 -21.51
CA MET A 141 -8.21 11.07 -21.85
C MET A 141 -8.34 12.20 -22.88
N LYS A 142 -7.55 13.27 -22.73
CA LYS A 142 -7.49 14.34 -23.72
C LYS A 142 -7.16 13.80 -25.12
N LEU A 143 -6.14 12.93 -25.21
CA LEU A 143 -5.77 12.31 -26.48
C LEU A 143 -6.85 11.40 -27.06
N LEU A 144 -7.57 10.67 -26.21
CA LEU A 144 -8.70 9.84 -26.63
C LEU A 144 -9.83 10.70 -27.19
N LYS A 145 -10.13 11.82 -26.55
CA LYS A 145 -11.13 12.77 -27.00
C LYS A 145 -10.76 13.42 -28.35
N GLU A 146 -9.52 13.87 -28.51
CA GLU A 146 -8.99 14.42 -29.76
C GLU A 146 -9.07 13.43 -30.92
N ARG A 147 -8.98 12.13 -30.63
CA ARG A 147 -9.15 11.03 -31.61
C ARG A 147 -10.60 10.61 -31.81
N GLY A 148 -11.56 11.35 -31.28
CA GLY A 148 -12.99 11.07 -31.45
C GLY A 148 -13.46 9.78 -30.76
N ARG A 149 -12.76 9.31 -29.73
CA ARG A 149 -13.15 8.10 -29.00
C ARG A 149 -14.26 8.44 -28.00
N ASN A 150 -15.34 7.66 -28.01
CA ASN A 150 -16.44 7.78 -27.06
C ASN A 150 -16.11 6.97 -25.79
N VAL A 151 -15.40 7.62 -24.87
CA VAL A 151 -14.91 7.02 -23.61
C VAL A 151 -15.27 7.92 -22.45
N ARG A 152 -15.64 7.34 -21.31
CA ARG A 152 -15.75 8.02 -20.03
C ARG A 152 -14.93 7.29 -18.98
N TRP A 153 -14.20 8.03 -18.15
CA TRP A 153 -13.31 7.46 -17.13
C TRP A 153 -13.79 7.78 -15.72
N TYR A 154 -14.23 6.77 -15.02
CA TYR A 154 -14.72 6.85 -13.64
C TYR A 154 -13.56 6.58 -12.68
N ILE A 155 -13.33 7.49 -11.73
CA ILE A 155 -12.28 7.36 -10.74
C ILE A 155 -12.93 7.35 -9.35
N LEU A 156 -12.79 6.21 -8.65
CA LEU A 156 -13.25 6.05 -7.29
C LEU A 156 -12.06 6.18 -6.33
N GLY A 157 -12.02 7.27 -5.57
CA GLY A 157 -10.96 7.51 -4.61
C GLY A 157 -10.92 8.92 -4.08
N GLU A 158 -10.11 9.09 -3.03
CA GLU A 158 -9.82 10.38 -2.40
C GLU A 158 -8.31 10.55 -2.24
N GLY A 159 -7.85 11.79 -2.09
CA GLY A 159 -6.44 12.11 -1.85
C GLY A 159 -6.09 13.57 -2.12
N GLU A 160 -4.88 13.93 -1.79
CA GLU A 160 -4.35 15.29 -1.88
C GLU A 160 -4.34 15.85 -3.31
N GLU A 161 -4.25 14.99 -4.34
CA GLU A 161 -4.22 15.39 -5.75
C GLU A 161 -5.59 15.76 -6.32
N ARG A 162 -6.70 15.50 -5.61
CA ARG A 162 -8.06 15.70 -6.12
C ARG A 162 -8.27 17.08 -6.74
N LYS A 163 -7.91 18.13 -6.01
CA LYS A 163 -8.11 19.52 -6.49
C LYS A 163 -7.29 19.85 -7.74
N ALA A 164 -6.05 19.31 -7.80
CA ALA A 164 -5.17 19.50 -8.95
C ALA A 164 -5.72 18.77 -10.18
N LEU A 165 -6.22 17.56 -10.00
CA LEU A 165 -6.84 16.76 -11.07
C LEU A 165 -8.13 17.41 -11.60
N GLU A 166 -9.04 17.83 -10.72
CA GLU A 166 -10.28 18.53 -11.10
C GLU A 166 -9.98 19.82 -11.88
N LYS A 167 -8.97 20.58 -11.46
CA LYS A 167 -8.51 21.77 -12.18
C LYS A 167 -8.01 21.41 -13.59
N LYS A 168 -7.15 20.38 -13.72
CA LYS A 168 -6.60 19.93 -15.00
C LYS A 168 -7.70 19.40 -15.93
N ILE A 169 -8.66 18.64 -15.40
CA ILE A 169 -9.84 18.16 -16.14
C ILE A 169 -10.61 19.34 -16.73
N LYS A 170 -10.86 20.37 -15.92
CA LYS A 170 -11.55 21.59 -16.35
C LYS A 170 -10.75 22.38 -17.40
N GLU A 171 -9.44 22.52 -17.21
CA GLU A 171 -8.55 23.19 -18.17
C GLU A 171 -8.58 22.51 -19.54
N TYR A 172 -8.80 21.20 -19.59
CA TYR A 172 -8.90 20.43 -20.82
C TYR A 172 -10.34 20.30 -21.36
N GLY A 173 -11.34 20.82 -20.66
CA GLY A 173 -12.75 20.73 -21.04
C GLY A 173 -13.28 19.29 -21.03
N LEU A 174 -12.82 18.48 -20.06
CA LEU A 174 -13.11 17.06 -19.96
C LEU A 174 -14.10 16.71 -18.82
N GLU A 175 -14.84 17.67 -18.26
CA GLU A 175 -15.73 17.47 -17.11
C GLU A 175 -16.85 16.46 -17.37
N GLN A 176 -17.18 16.21 -18.62
CA GLN A 176 -18.19 15.22 -19.01
C GLN A 176 -17.60 13.84 -19.30
N ASP A 177 -16.28 13.74 -19.32
CA ASP A 177 -15.55 12.55 -19.67
C ASP A 177 -14.93 11.85 -18.44
N PHE A 178 -15.06 12.50 -17.23
CA PHE A 178 -14.65 11.96 -15.92
C PHE A 178 -15.82 11.94 -14.95
#